data_3a31e2a563680dea0ddfb2a0041dd766
#
_entry.id   3a31e2a563680dea0ddfb2a0041dd766
#
_cell.length_a   1.000
_cell.length_b   1.000
_cell.length_c   1.000
_cell.angle_alpha   90.00
_cell.angle_beta   90.00
_cell.angle_gamma   90.00
#
_symmetry.space_group_name_H-M   'P 1'
#
loop_
_entity.id
_entity.type
_entity.pdbx_description
1 polymer ?
#
loop_
_entity_poly.entity_id
_entity_poly.type
_entity_poly.pdbx_seq_one_letter_code
_entity_poly.pdbx_strand_id
1 'polypeptide(L)'
;FKGTSTNGTILDRANSGATLGRVTLTFSTYLEFKTIFNGATITCASNKSISDNTWHYFSAVRRDGKLSIYIDGFLSSSEEDSNHDLSNPDAYLNVGLRYNLAGSLGSGDNLALLRASATAPTDEQIAKIYRDEKALFTDGAGATLHGTSDAVTALAYDDKTELLHVGTSDGRSDFSGLRRINNTTTAVTTSISASNNLIAEQ
;
A
#
# COMPACT_ATOMS: atom_id res chain seq x y z
N PHE A 1 2.28 -4.42 0.72
CA PHE A 1 2.92 -5.69 0.35
C PHE A 1 1.97 -6.86 0.63
N LYS A 2 1.95 -7.81 -0.27
CA LYS A 2 1.29 -9.11 -0.10
C LYS A 2 2.20 -10.17 -0.70
N GLY A 3 2.52 -11.22 0.04
CA GLY A 3 3.39 -12.29 -0.43
C GLY A 3 3.51 -13.45 0.56
N THR A 4 4.18 -14.49 0.11
CA THR A 4 4.49 -15.68 0.91
C THR A 4 5.99 -15.94 1.00
N SER A 5 6.79 -15.17 0.30
CA SER A 5 8.25 -15.32 0.32
C SER A 5 8.80 -15.01 1.71
N THR A 6 9.77 -15.80 2.13
CA THR A 6 10.44 -15.65 3.42
C THR A 6 11.76 -14.88 3.33
N ASN A 7 12.09 -14.36 2.14
CA ASN A 7 13.30 -13.57 1.92
C ASN A 7 13.16 -12.74 0.64
N GLY A 8 13.46 -11.45 0.74
CA GLY A 8 13.43 -10.56 -0.41
C GLY A 8 13.86 -9.14 -0.09
N THR A 9 14.07 -8.36 -1.14
CA THR A 9 14.39 -6.93 -1.03
C THR A 9 13.25 -6.11 -1.60
N ILE A 10 12.68 -5.24 -0.79
CA ILE A 10 11.67 -4.28 -1.23
C ILE A 10 12.33 -3.05 -1.82
N LEU A 11 13.37 -2.54 -1.14
CA LEU A 11 14.08 -1.34 -1.53
C LEU A 11 15.54 -1.44 -1.10
N ASP A 12 16.45 -0.99 -1.95
CA ASP A 12 17.88 -0.87 -1.63
C ASP A 12 18.44 0.41 -2.27
N ARG A 13 18.89 1.33 -1.43
CA ARG A 13 19.61 2.53 -1.85
C ARG A 13 21.08 2.36 -1.53
N ALA A 14 21.90 2.14 -2.53
CA ALA A 14 23.34 1.92 -2.41
C ALA A 14 24.10 2.30 -3.67
N ASN A 15 25.42 2.41 -3.58
CA ASN A 15 26.34 2.31 -4.71
C ASN A 15 26.97 0.91 -4.78
N SER A 16 27.87 0.69 -5.74
CA SER A 16 28.54 -0.61 -5.93
C SER A 16 29.37 -1.08 -4.73
N GLY A 17 29.80 -0.17 -3.84
CA GLY A 17 30.58 -0.51 -2.65
C GLY A 17 29.74 -0.92 -1.44
N ALA A 18 28.47 -0.57 -1.40
CA ALA A 18 27.48 -0.93 -0.38
C ALA A 18 27.83 -0.64 1.09
N THR A 19 28.87 0.15 1.35
CA THR A 19 29.41 0.38 2.72
C THR A 19 29.17 1.78 3.26
N LEU A 20 28.84 2.75 2.39
CA LEU A 20 28.69 4.14 2.75
C LEU A 20 27.26 4.61 2.47
N GLY A 21 26.58 5.07 3.50
CA GLY A 21 25.28 5.70 3.36
C GLY A 21 24.23 4.81 2.69
N ARG A 22 24.24 3.50 2.96
CA ARG A 22 23.28 2.56 2.40
C ARG A 22 22.02 2.50 3.25
N VAL A 23 20.88 2.42 2.57
CA VAL A 23 19.57 2.18 3.16
C VAL A 23 18.95 0.98 2.49
N THR A 24 18.48 0.00 3.26
CA THR A 24 17.82 -1.17 2.68
C THR A 24 16.58 -1.55 3.48
N LEU A 25 15.54 -1.93 2.77
CA LEU A 25 14.32 -2.49 3.30
C LEU A 25 14.17 -3.89 2.74
N THR A 26 14.36 -4.87 3.59
CA THR A 26 14.32 -6.29 3.25
C THR A 26 13.32 -7.00 4.14
N PHE A 27 12.91 -8.18 3.75
CA PHE A 27 12.19 -9.07 4.65
C PHE A 27 12.83 -10.46 4.62
N SER A 28 12.81 -11.09 5.79
CA SER A 28 13.04 -12.51 5.97
C SER A 28 11.73 -13.08 6.53
N THR A 29 11.68 -13.51 7.75
CA THR A 29 10.40 -13.73 8.45
C THR A 29 9.74 -12.38 8.83
N TYR A 30 10.56 -11.37 9.10
CA TYR A 30 10.16 -10.03 9.53
C TYR A 30 10.64 -8.99 8.53
N LEU A 31 9.94 -7.86 8.48
CA LEU A 31 10.40 -6.68 7.77
C LEU A 31 11.59 -6.07 8.50
N GLU A 32 12.68 -5.81 7.78
CA GLU A 32 13.91 -5.25 8.31
C GLU A 32 14.26 -3.96 7.59
N PHE A 33 14.34 -2.88 8.34
CA PHE A 33 14.85 -1.59 7.89
C PHE A 33 16.26 -1.40 8.41
N LYS A 34 17.22 -1.29 7.48
CA LYS A 34 18.65 -1.23 7.82
C LYS A 34 19.29 0.02 7.26
N THR A 35 20.20 0.57 8.06
CA THR A 35 21.17 1.56 7.61
C THR A 35 22.57 0.99 7.75
N ILE A 36 23.46 1.30 6.79
CA ILE A 36 24.84 0.83 6.79
C ILE A 36 25.74 2.04 6.55
N PHE A 37 26.70 2.24 7.45
CA PHE A 37 27.68 3.30 7.37
C PHE A 37 29.03 2.80 7.88
N ASN A 38 30.10 2.96 7.08
CA ASN A 38 31.47 2.49 7.39
C ASN A 38 31.53 1.02 7.81
N GLY A 39 30.71 0.15 7.21
CA GLY A 39 30.63 -1.26 7.55
C GLY A 39 29.82 -1.60 8.81
N ALA A 40 29.44 -0.62 9.61
CA ALA A 40 28.51 -0.82 10.71
C ALA A 40 27.06 -0.88 10.17
N THR A 41 26.26 -1.78 10.72
CA THR A 41 24.85 -1.95 10.35
C THR A 41 23.97 -1.77 11.58
N ILE A 42 22.96 -0.91 11.45
CA ILE A 42 21.85 -0.84 12.39
C ILE A 42 20.64 -1.48 11.72
N THR A 43 19.95 -2.34 12.44
CA THR A 43 18.77 -3.07 11.94
C THR A 43 17.60 -2.85 12.89
N CYS A 44 16.55 -2.23 12.38
CA CYS A 44 15.24 -2.23 12.99
C CYS A 44 14.42 -3.34 12.33
N ALA A 45 13.93 -4.30 13.11
CA ALA A 45 13.14 -5.43 12.62
C ALA A 45 11.72 -5.36 13.20
N SER A 46 10.71 -5.62 12.36
CA SER A 46 9.32 -5.67 12.83
C SER A 46 9.11 -6.84 13.78
N ASN A 47 8.15 -6.71 14.68
CA ASN A 47 7.73 -7.77 15.60
C ASN A 47 6.59 -8.64 15.02
N LYS A 48 6.11 -8.32 13.81
CA LYS A 48 5.07 -9.04 13.09
C LYS A 48 5.57 -9.44 11.70
N SER A 49 5.32 -10.66 11.29
CA SER A 49 5.53 -11.11 9.90
C SER A 49 4.53 -10.43 8.97
N ILE A 50 4.97 -10.17 7.73
CA ILE A 50 4.13 -9.68 6.63
C ILE A 50 4.06 -10.70 5.47
N SER A 51 4.60 -11.92 5.66
CA SER A 51 4.69 -12.98 4.65
C SER A 51 3.61 -14.04 4.88
N ASP A 52 2.34 -13.62 4.94
CA ASP A 52 1.19 -14.48 5.23
C ASP A 52 0.14 -14.50 4.10
N ASN A 53 0.53 -13.99 2.92
CA ASN A 53 -0.34 -13.85 1.75
C ASN A 53 -1.55 -12.92 1.94
N THR A 54 -1.49 -12.02 2.92
CA THR A 54 -2.45 -10.93 3.05
C THR A 54 -1.81 -9.58 2.74
N TRP A 55 -2.62 -8.57 2.43
CA TRP A 55 -2.11 -7.23 2.23
C TRP A 55 -1.77 -6.59 3.57
N HIS A 56 -0.51 -6.20 3.72
CA HIS A 56 -0.03 -5.39 4.83
C HIS A 56 0.44 -4.02 4.34
N TYR A 57 0.03 -3.00 5.06
CA TYR A 57 0.67 -1.69 4.97
C TYR A 57 1.95 -1.70 5.81
N PHE A 58 3.02 -1.16 5.28
CA PHE A 58 4.23 -0.90 6.05
C PHE A 58 4.74 0.53 5.82
N SER A 59 5.39 1.09 6.82
CA SER A 59 6.16 2.33 6.70
C SER A 59 7.48 2.16 7.43
N ALA A 60 8.59 2.54 6.77
CA ALA A 60 9.92 2.58 7.34
C ALA A 60 10.36 4.05 7.41
N VAL A 61 10.61 4.54 8.59
CA VAL A 61 10.86 5.96 8.87
C VAL A 61 12.17 6.13 9.61
N ARG A 62 13.00 7.08 9.15
CA ARG A 62 14.13 7.59 9.95
C ARG A 62 13.82 9.01 10.37
N ARG A 63 13.70 9.24 11.66
CA ARG A 63 13.38 10.53 12.25
C ARG A 63 14.11 10.69 13.58
N ASP A 64 14.68 11.87 13.82
CA ASP A 64 15.33 12.23 15.08
C ASP A 64 16.37 11.21 15.55
N GLY A 65 17.20 10.70 14.64
CA GLY A 65 18.23 9.72 14.94
C GLY A 65 17.70 8.32 15.29
N LYS A 66 16.50 7.98 14.86
CA LYS A 66 15.84 6.71 15.14
C LYS A 66 15.26 6.11 13.86
N LEU A 67 15.46 4.80 13.68
CA LEU A 67 14.74 3.99 12.71
C LEU A 67 13.45 3.47 13.34
N SER A 68 12.37 3.50 12.59
CA SER A 68 11.07 2.97 13.04
C SER A 68 10.39 2.22 11.92
N ILE A 69 9.76 1.10 12.25
CA ILE A 69 8.89 0.33 11.36
C ILE A 69 7.47 0.36 11.90
N TYR A 70 6.54 0.65 11.02
CA TYR A 70 5.10 0.58 11.27
C TYR A 70 4.50 -0.51 10.39
N ILE A 71 3.63 -1.32 10.96
CA ILE A 71 2.85 -2.34 10.26
C ILE A 71 1.37 -2.06 10.53
N ASP A 72 0.57 -2.02 9.47
CA ASP A 72 -0.88 -1.81 9.52
C ASP A 72 -1.27 -0.54 10.30
N GLY A 73 -0.45 0.52 10.15
CA GLY A 73 -0.66 1.83 10.77
C GLY A 73 -0.17 1.96 12.22
N PHE A 74 0.42 0.92 12.81
CA PHE A 74 0.91 0.91 14.20
C PHE A 74 2.42 0.73 14.25
N LEU A 75 3.06 1.38 15.23
CA LEU A 75 4.49 1.20 15.49
C LEU A 75 4.76 -0.27 15.87
N SER A 76 5.62 -0.91 15.11
CA SER A 76 6.04 -2.29 15.32
C SER A 76 7.35 -2.36 16.10
N SER A 77 8.34 -1.55 15.72
CA SER A 77 9.65 -1.53 16.35
C SER A 77 10.37 -0.22 16.08
N SER A 78 11.35 0.11 16.91
CA SER A 78 12.28 1.22 16.68
C SER A 78 13.67 0.93 17.23
N GLU A 79 14.72 1.50 16.57
CA GLU A 79 16.13 1.38 16.92
C GLU A 79 16.85 2.72 16.80
N GLU A 80 17.82 2.99 17.67
CA GLU A 80 18.63 4.21 17.61
C GLU A 80 19.60 4.18 16.42
N ASP A 81 19.65 5.27 15.65
CA ASP A 81 20.53 5.46 14.48
C ASP A 81 21.06 6.91 14.40
N SER A 82 21.52 7.42 15.51
CA SER A 82 22.00 8.81 15.62
C SER A 82 23.32 9.07 14.90
N ASN A 83 24.11 8.03 14.61
CA ASN A 83 25.50 8.15 14.17
C ASN A 83 25.73 7.80 12.69
N HIS A 84 24.73 7.28 11.95
CA HIS A 84 24.91 6.93 10.56
C HIS A 84 24.67 8.13 9.65
N ASP A 85 25.72 8.55 8.92
CA ASP A 85 25.59 9.46 7.81
C ASP A 85 25.12 8.67 6.57
N LEU A 86 23.94 9.01 6.09
CA LEU A 86 23.34 8.38 4.91
C LEU A 86 23.59 9.20 3.62
N SER A 87 24.43 10.24 3.69
CA SER A 87 24.86 10.98 2.51
C SER A 87 25.66 10.08 1.58
N ASN A 88 25.16 9.86 0.40
CA ASN A 88 25.87 9.11 -0.65
C ASN A 88 25.38 9.61 -2.02
N PRO A 89 26.14 10.53 -2.66
CA PRO A 89 25.72 11.12 -3.93
C PRO A 89 25.72 10.11 -5.08
N ASP A 90 26.51 9.03 -4.97
CA ASP A 90 26.63 7.98 -5.98
C ASP A 90 25.62 6.84 -5.77
N ALA A 91 24.79 6.91 -4.74
CA ALA A 91 23.82 5.89 -4.48
C ALA A 91 22.60 6.01 -5.41
N TYR A 92 22.22 4.88 -5.98
CA TYR A 92 20.97 4.74 -6.73
C TYR A 92 19.97 3.90 -5.95
N LEU A 93 18.70 4.11 -6.24
CA LEU A 93 17.60 3.41 -5.61
C LEU A 93 17.12 2.26 -6.49
N ASN A 94 17.17 1.05 -5.94
CA ASN A 94 16.56 -0.13 -6.54
C ASN A 94 15.26 -0.47 -5.79
N VAL A 95 14.24 -0.83 -6.55
CA VAL A 95 12.98 -1.35 -6.02
C VAL A 95 12.81 -2.79 -6.46
N GLY A 96 12.51 -3.67 -5.52
CA GLY A 96 12.31 -5.08 -5.79
C GLY A 96 13.58 -5.91 -5.88
N LEU A 97 14.78 -5.31 -5.77
CA LEU A 97 16.06 -6.04 -5.79
C LEU A 97 17.19 -5.26 -5.11
N ARG A 98 18.28 -5.95 -4.81
CA ARG A 98 19.50 -5.35 -4.23
C ARG A 98 20.35 -4.63 -5.29
N TYR A 99 21.27 -3.79 -4.82
CA TYR A 99 22.25 -3.07 -5.63
C TYR A 99 23.10 -4.01 -6.53
N ASN A 100 23.34 -5.26 -6.11
CA ASN A 100 24.09 -6.26 -6.83
C ASN A 100 23.19 -7.24 -7.63
N LEU A 101 21.95 -6.86 -7.86
CA LEU A 101 20.91 -7.62 -8.57
C LEU A 101 20.53 -8.97 -7.93
N ALA A 102 20.97 -9.20 -6.68
CA ALA A 102 20.58 -10.38 -5.90
C ALA A 102 19.38 -10.09 -4.99
N GLY A 103 18.76 -11.12 -4.43
CA GLY A 103 17.71 -11.00 -3.41
C GLY A 103 16.49 -10.21 -3.86
N SER A 104 15.98 -10.50 -5.05
CA SER A 104 14.74 -9.90 -5.59
C SER A 104 13.52 -10.23 -4.72
N LEU A 105 12.43 -9.50 -4.94
CA LEU A 105 11.10 -9.93 -4.51
C LEU A 105 10.79 -11.31 -5.08
N GLY A 106 10.14 -12.14 -4.31
CA GLY A 106 9.77 -13.48 -4.72
C GLY A 106 8.71 -13.49 -5.83
N SER A 107 8.68 -14.58 -6.60
CA SER A 107 7.61 -14.82 -7.56
C SER A 107 6.28 -14.95 -6.81
N GLY A 108 5.33 -14.07 -7.10
CA GLY A 108 4.04 -14.00 -6.40
C GLY A 108 3.97 -12.95 -5.28
N ASP A 109 5.09 -12.32 -4.91
CA ASP A 109 5.05 -11.15 -4.05
C ASP A 109 4.56 -9.92 -4.80
N ASN A 110 3.74 -9.13 -4.15
CA ASN A 110 3.12 -7.94 -4.72
C ASN A 110 3.46 -6.71 -3.89
N LEU A 111 3.85 -5.65 -4.57
CA LEU A 111 4.10 -4.34 -4.00
C LEU A 111 3.21 -3.32 -4.70
N ALA A 112 2.49 -2.51 -3.94
CA ALA A 112 1.62 -1.47 -4.50
C ALA A 112 1.79 -0.16 -3.73
N LEU A 113 1.47 0.95 -4.38
CA LEU A 113 1.48 2.31 -3.82
C LEU A 113 2.79 2.66 -3.09
N LEU A 114 3.95 2.23 -3.64
CA LEU A 114 5.25 2.57 -3.07
C LEU A 114 5.44 4.09 -3.10
N ARG A 115 5.82 4.65 -1.95
CA ARG A 115 6.14 6.06 -1.77
C ARG A 115 7.48 6.21 -1.08
N ALA A 116 8.28 7.16 -1.53
CA ALA A 116 9.49 7.60 -0.86
C ALA A 116 9.42 9.11 -0.65
N SER A 117 9.80 9.58 0.53
CA SER A 117 9.77 11.00 0.89
C SER A 117 11.02 11.38 1.65
N ALA A 118 11.50 12.59 1.43
CA ALA A 118 12.56 13.19 2.22
C ALA A 118 12.06 13.69 3.60
N THR A 119 10.74 13.85 3.75
CA THR A 119 10.13 14.27 5.01
C THR A 119 9.49 13.06 5.69
N ALA A 120 9.88 12.79 6.92
CA ALA A 120 9.33 11.71 7.71
C ALA A 120 7.89 12.03 8.13
N PRO A 121 6.89 11.19 7.83
CA PRO A 121 5.52 11.38 8.31
C PRO A 121 5.43 11.18 9.82
N THR A 122 4.44 11.81 10.46
CA THR A 122 4.12 11.56 11.87
C THR A 122 3.39 10.24 12.03
N ASP A 123 3.30 9.75 13.27
CA ASP A 123 2.60 8.50 13.60
C ASP A 123 1.12 8.58 13.22
N GLU A 124 0.48 9.75 13.43
CA GLU A 124 -0.91 10.02 13.07
C GLU A 124 -1.11 10.01 11.55
N GLN A 125 -0.15 10.57 10.80
CA GLN A 125 -0.19 10.55 9.33
C GLN A 125 -0.06 9.12 8.80
N ILE A 126 0.83 8.30 9.37
CA ILE A 126 0.99 6.89 9.02
C ILE A 126 -0.31 6.13 9.28
N ALA A 127 -0.88 6.30 10.48
CA ALA A 127 -2.15 5.66 10.84
C ALA A 127 -3.30 6.13 9.94
N LYS A 128 -3.31 7.40 9.55
CA LYS A 128 -4.32 7.95 8.63
C LYS A 128 -4.21 7.32 7.24
N ILE A 129 -3.00 7.26 6.66
CA ILE A 129 -2.76 6.64 5.35
C ILE A 129 -3.27 5.20 5.35
N TYR A 130 -2.93 4.43 6.37
CA TYR A 130 -3.42 3.05 6.49
C TYR A 130 -4.94 2.97 6.51
N ARG A 131 -5.62 3.79 7.34
CA ARG A 131 -7.09 3.78 7.42
C ARG A 131 -7.76 4.15 6.10
N ASP A 132 -7.22 5.14 5.42
CA ASP A 132 -7.80 5.67 4.18
C ASP A 132 -7.60 4.67 3.01
N GLU A 133 -6.47 3.95 2.99
CA GLU A 133 -6.09 3.12 1.85
C GLU A 133 -6.38 1.62 2.02
N LYS A 134 -6.56 1.12 3.25
CA LYS A 134 -6.75 -0.33 3.47
C LYS A 134 -7.95 -0.91 2.71
N ALA A 135 -8.97 -0.11 2.45
CA ALA A 135 -10.14 -0.54 1.70
C ALA A 135 -9.81 -0.95 0.25
N LEU A 136 -8.75 -0.39 -0.34
CA LEU A 136 -8.27 -0.71 -1.68
C LEU A 136 -7.70 -2.13 -1.77
N PHE A 137 -7.31 -2.71 -0.63
CA PHE A 137 -6.62 -3.99 -0.54
C PHE A 137 -7.44 -5.07 0.20
N THR A 138 -8.72 -4.80 0.44
CA THR A 138 -9.63 -5.81 1.00
C THR A 138 -9.99 -6.82 -0.09
N ASP A 139 -9.98 -8.10 0.24
CA ASP A 139 -10.44 -9.14 -0.68
C ASP A 139 -11.89 -8.85 -1.12
N GLY A 140 -12.12 -8.86 -2.43
CA GLY A 140 -13.40 -8.45 -3.00
C GLY A 140 -13.62 -6.94 -3.10
N ALA A 141 -12.60 -6.11 -2.85
CA ALA A 141 -12.63 -4.66 -3.04
C ALA A 141 -12.63 -4.22 -4.52
N GLY A 142 -12.77 -5.14 -5.45
CA GLY A 142 -13.11 -4.79 -6.82
C GLY A 142 -14.56 -4.29 -6.88
N ALA A 143 -14.83 -3.25 -7.67
CA ALA A 143 -16.18 -2.79 -7.96
C ALA A 143 -16.92 -3.88 -8.75
N THR A 144 -17.48 -4.87 -8.03
CA THR A 144 -18.24 -5.96 -8.66
C THR A 144 -19.68 -5.53 -8.83
N LEU A 145 -20.13 -5.46 -10.06
CA LEU A 145 -21.52 -5.18 -10.42
C LEU A 145 -22.46 -6.30 -9.94
N HIS A 146 -23.71 -5.96 -9.71
CA HIS A 146 -24.75 -6.94 -9.45
C HIS A 146 -25.12 -7.70 -10.74
N GLY A 147 -25.38 -9.01 -10.60
CA GLY A 147 -25.77 -9.86 -11.73
C GLY A 147 -24.59 -10.37 -12.55
N THR A 148 -24.87 -10.76 -13.78
CA THR A 148 -23.92 -11.35 -14.73
C THR A 148 -23.53 -10.42 -15.88
N SER A 149 -24.23 -9.28 -16.02
CA SER A 149 -23.93 -8.29 -17.04
C SER A 149 -22.68 -7.49 -16.68
N ASP A 150 -21.75 -7.40 -17.61
CA ASP A 150 -20.54 -6.56 -17.57
C ASP A 150 -20.71 -5.25 -18.35
N ALA A 151 -21.84 -5.07 -19.02
CA ALA A 151 -22.16 -3.87 -19.79
C ALA A 151 -22.82 -2.81 -18.91
N VAL A 152 -22.07 -1.75 -18.61
CA VAL A 152 -22.59 -0.57 -17.92
C VAL A 152 -23.45 0.23 -18.89
N THR A 153 -24.71 0.45 -18.54
CA THR A 153 -25.69 1.19 -19.36
C THR A 153 -25.86 2.63 -18.89
N ALA A 154 -25.71 2.88 -17.60
CA ALA A 154 -25.85 4.21 -17.02
C ALA A 154 -24.98 4.41 -15.79
N LEU A 155 -24.57 5.65 -15.54
CA LEU A 155 -23.81 6.07 -14.36
C LEU A 155 -24.36 7.36 -13.78
N ALA A 156 -24.45 7.46 -12.47
CA ALA A 156 -24.69 8.70 -11.74
C ALA A 156 -23.89 8.75 -10.45
N TYR A 157 -23.43 9.93 -10.07
CA TYR A 157 -22.77 10.17 -8.79
C TYR A 157 -23.57 11.18 -8.00
N ASP A 158 -23.90 10.88 -6.75
CA ASP A 158 -24.54 11.79 -5.82
C ASP A 158 -23.48 12.38 -4.89
N ASP A 159 -23.19 13.66 -5.04
CA ASP A 159 -22.17 14.41 -4.31
C ASP A 159 -22.52 14.63 -2.83
N LYS A 160 -23.78 14.46 -2.43
CA LYS A 160 -24.22 14.57 -1.04
C LYS A 160 -24.05 13.29 -0.26
N THR A 161 -24.28 12.15 -0.92
CA THR A 161 -24.14 10.83 -0.29
C THR A 161 -22.77 10.22 -0.57
N GLU A 162 -22.00 10.80 -1.50
CA GLU A 162 -20.72 10.28 -2.01
C GLU A 162 -20.86 8.86 -2.60
N LEU A 163 -22.02 8.56 -3.19
CA LEU A 163 -22.31 7.27 -3.79
C LEU A 163 -22.25 7.32 -5.32
N LEU A 164 -21.62 6.31 -5.88
CA LEU A 164 -21.66 6.03 -7.31
C LEU A 164 -22.74 4.98 -7.60
N HIS A 165 -23.67 5.30 -8.49
CA HIS A 165 -24.74 4.42 -8.96
C HIS A 165 -24.40 3.94 -10.35
N VAL A 166 -24.35 2.60 -10.53
CA VAL A 166 -23.97 1.95 -11.79
C VAL A 166 -25.11 1.05 -12.24
N GLY A 167 -25.68 1.35 -13.41
CA GLY A 167 -26.76 0.59 -14.01
C GLY A 167 -26.29 -0.43 -15.03
N THR A 168 -26.92 -1.59 -15.03
CA THR A 168 -26.77 -2.66 -16.03
C THR A 168 -28.13 -3.25 -16.38
N SER A 169 -28.16 -4.15 -17.34
CA SER A 169 -29.39 -4.94 -17.64
C SER A 169 -29.85 -5.84 -16.48
N ASP A 170 -28.98 -6.10 -15.51
CA ASP A 170 -29.28 -6.95 -14.35
C ASP A 170 -29.64 -6.13 -13.08
N GLY A 171 -29.62 -4.81 -13.17
CA GLY A 171 -29.99 -3.93 -12.08
C GLY A 171 -28.98 -2.81 -11.82
N ARG A 172 -29.20 -2.07 -10.73
CA ARG A 172 -28.29 -1.03 -10.26
C ARG A 172 -27.41 -1.56 -9.14
N SER A 173 -26.16 -1.14 -9.15
CA SER A 173 -25.21 -1.32 -8.05
C SER A 173 -24.83 0.04 -7.47
N ASP A 174 -24.90 0.20 -6.16
CA ASP A 174 -24.54 1.42 -5.44
C ASP A 174 -23.21 1.22 -4.71
N PHE A 175 -22.25 2.08 -4.98
CA PHE A 175 -20.89 1.97 -4.46
C PHE A 175 -20.53 3.14 -3.54
N SER A 176 -19.93 2.82 -2.40
CA SER A 176 -19.14 3.75 -1.60
C SER A 176 -17.66 3.40 -1.81
N GLY A 177 -16.94 4.26 -2.53
CA GLY A 177 -15.63 3.90 -3.06
C GLY A 177 -15.70 2.68 -3.98
N LEU A 178 -14.91 1.64 -3.70
CA LEU A 178 -14.93 0.38 -4.46
C LEU A 178 -15.85 -0.69 -3.87
N ARG A 179 -16.53 -0.38 -2.78
CA ARG A 179 -17.41 -1.34 -2.10
C ARG A 179 -18.84 -1.15 -2.55
N ARG A 180 -19.45 -2.21 -3.12
CA ARG A 180 -20.90 -2.24 -3.33
C ARG A 180 -21.62 -2.34 -1.98
N ILE A 181 -22.47 -1.36 -1.69
CA ILE A 181 -23.21 -1.24 -0.44
C ILE A 181 -24.68 -1.63 -0.59
N ASN A 182 -25.22 -1.52 -1.82
CA ASN A 182 -26.59 -1.83 -2.15
C ASN A 182 -26.72 -2.24 -3.62
N ASN A 183 -27.83 -2.87 -3.98
CA ASN A 183 -28.20 -3.14 -5.36
C ASN A 183 -29.72 -3.27 -5.53
N THR A 184 -30.19 -3.03 -6.77
CA THR A 184 -31.53 -3.41 -7.25
C THR A 184 -31.42 -4.52 -8.27
N THR A 185 -32.55 -5.15 -8.62
CA THR A 185 -32.63 -6.19 -9.65
C THR A 185 -33.42 -5.72 -10.89
N THR A 186 -33.91 -4.49 -10.86
CA THR A 186 -34.60 -3.89 -12.01
C THR A 186 -33.58 -3.42 -13.03
N ALA A 187 -33.70 -3.88 -14.27
CA ALA A 187 -32.81 -3.47 -15.37
C ALA A 187 -32.77 -1.96 -15.51
N VAL A 188 -31.58 -1.42 -15.63
CA VAL A 188 -31.36 0.00 -15.99
C VAL A 188 -30.85 0.03 -17.42
N THR A 189 -31.65 0.53 -18.32
CA THR A 189 -31.39 0.43 -19.77
C THR A 189 -30.89 1.71 -20.41
N THR A 190 -31.25 2.87 -19.87
CA THR A 190 -30.99 4.16 -20.50
C THR A 190 -30.35 5.20 -19.62
N SER A 191 -30.82 5.39 -18.38
CA SER A 191 -30.34 6.50 -17.53
C SER A 191 -30.47 6.25 -16.04
N ILE A 192 -29.57 6.90 -15.27
CA ILE A 192 -29.68 7.10 -13.83
C ILE A 192 -29.48 8.59 -13.57
N SER A 193 -30.31 9.14 -12.67
CA SER A 193 -30.07 10.43 -12.04
C SER A 193 -30.04 10.24 -10.53
N ALA A 194 -29.05 10.83 -9.89
CA ALA A 194 -28.90 10.77 -8.44
C ALA A 194 -28.59 12.18 -7.88
N SER A 195 -29.32 12.61 -6.90
CA SER A 195 -29.10 13.90 -6.22
C SER A 195 -29.81 13.90 -4.86
N ASN A 196 -29.10 14.34 -3.81
CA ASN A 196 -29.62 14.48 -2.46
C ASN A 196 -30.32 13.21 -1.93
N ASN A 197 -29.73 12.05 -2.18
CA ASN A 197 -30.27 10.73 -1.81
C ASN A 197 -31.55 10.32 -2.56
N LEU A 198 -31.87 11.00 -3.64
CA LEU A 198 -32.96 10.63 -4.54
C LEU A 198 -32.37 10.02 -5.81
N ILE A 199 -32.91 8.87 -6.21
CA ILE A 199 -32.44 8.15 -7.40
C ILE A 199 -33.63 7.94 -8.32
N ALA A 200 -33.46 8.32 -9.58
CA ALA A 200 -34.36 7.99 -10.65
C ALA A 200 -33.60 7.13 -11.69
N GLU A 201 -34.17 5.99 -12.04
CA GLU A 201 -33.59 5.06 -13.01
C GLU A 201 -34.61 4.66 -14.07
N GLN A 202 -34.11 4.39 -15.30
CA GLN A 202 -34.95 4.04 -16.46
C GLN A 202 -34.27 2.95 -17.31
#